data_f1b0a6b2880e6c06b636bbc8c103d62d
#
_entry.id   f1b0a6b2880e6c06b636bbc8c103d62d
#
_cell.length_a   1.000
_cell.length_b   1.000
_cell.length_c   1.000
_cell.angle_alpha   90.00
_cell.angle_beta   90.00
_cell.angle_gamma   90.00
#
_symmetry.space_group_name_H-M   'P 1'
#
loop_
_entity.id
_entity.type
_entity.pdbx_description
1 polymer ?
#
loop_
_entity_poly.entity_id
_entity_poly.type
_entity_poly.pdbx_seq_one_letter_code
_entity_poly.pdbx_strand_id
1 'polypeptide(L)'
;MVAIARAVDMECKVLILDEPTSSLDEQEVEKLFKLMLDLKSRGVGIIFVTHFLEQVYAVCDRITVLRDGKLVGEYKIADLPRVQLVSKMLGKELDDLSEIKSEGAADALDGAQVVYEAAGLSSAAGVRPFDFSIRKGEVNGFT
;
A
#
# COMPACT_ATOMS: atom_id res chain seq x y z
N MET A 1 8.03 -18.38 1.78
CA MET A 1 9.32 -18.46 2.54
C MET A 1 10.30 -19.51 2.00
N VAL A 2 9.89 -20.75 1.65
CA VAL A 2 10.80 -21.82 1.16
C VAL A 2 11.53 -21.44 -0.14
N ALA A 3 10.88 -20.75 -1.08
CA ALA A 3 11.50 -20.35 -2.35
C ALA A 3 12.64 -19.33 -2.16
N ILE A 4 12.49 -18.43 -1.18
CA ILE A 4 13.50 -17.39 -0.88
C ILE A 4 14.71 -18.00 -0.17
N ALA A 5 14.51 -18.95 0.73
CA ALA A 5 15.60 -19.69 1.37
C ALA A 5 16.48 -20.43 0.33
N ARG A 6 15.86 -20.99 -0.71
CA ARG A 6 16.60 -21.60 -1.84
C ARG A 6 17.42 -20.59 -2.63
N ALA A 7 16.91 -19.38 -2.85
CA ALA A 7 17.65 -18.33 -3.57
C ALA A 7 18.91 -17.89 -2.81
N VAL A 8 18.88 -17.91 -1.48
CA VAL A 8 20.04 -17.61 -0.62
C VAL A 8 21.15 -18.68 -0.77
N ASP A 9 20.77 -19.97 -0.88
CA ASP A 9 21.73 -21.08 -1.03
C ASP A 9 22.40 -21.14 -2.42
N MET A 10 21.82 -20.49 -3.44
CA MET A 10 22.25 -20.64 -4.84
C MET A 10 23.21 -19.54 -5.31
N GLU A 11 23.79 -18.71 -4.44
CA GLU A 11 24.67 -17.56 -4.83
C GLU A 11 24.05 -16.72 -5.96
N CYS A 12 22.74 -16.49 -5.93
CA CYS A 12 22.08 -15.74 -6.97
C CYS A 12 22.53 -14.27 -6.97
N LYS A 13 22.78 -13.72 -8.16
CA LYS A 13 23.10 -12.29 -8.33
C LYS A 13 21.86 -11.42 -8.46
N VAL A 14 20.75 -11.99 -8.89
CA VAL A 14 19.47 -11.30 -9.08
C VAL A 14 18.33 -12.18 -8.54
N LEU A 15 17.49 -11.58 -7.72
CA LEU A 15 16.29 -12.21 -7.17
C LEU A 15 15.06 -11.46 -7.68
N ILE A 16 14.08 -12.17 -8.24
CA ILE A 16 12.82 -11.60 -8.69
C ILE A 16 11.72 -12.10 -7.76
N LEU A 17 10.98 -11.18 -7.17
CA LEU A 17 9.85 -11.42 -6.28
C LEU A 17 8.60 -10.80 -6.89
N ASP A 18 7.64 -11.63 -7.30
CA ASP A 18 6.38 -11.21 -7.87
C ASP A 18 5.26 -11.38 -6.83
N GLU A 19 4.66 -10.27 -6.41
CA GLU A 19 3.60 -10.18 -5.39
C GLU A 19 3.86 -11.03 -4.13
N PRO A 20 5.08 -11.05 -3.55
CA PRO A 20 5.45 -12.02 -2.52
C PRO A 20 4.73 -11.80 -1.19
N THR A 21 4.07 -10.68 -1.00
CA THR A 21 3.40 -10.28 0.24
C THR A 21 1.89 -10.47 0.22
N SER A 22 1.29 -10.86 -0.91
CA SER A 22 -0.16 -10.91 -1.11
C SER A 22 -0.91 -11.85 -0.15
N SER A 23 -0.21 -12.84 0.43
CA SER A 23 -0.77 -13.83 1.36
C SER A 23 -0.06 -13.87 2.71
N LEU A 24 0.78 -12.88 3.02
CA LEU A 24 1.56 -12.81 4.25
C LEU A 24 0.87 -11.90 5.26
N ASP A 25 0.99 -12.25 6.53
CA ASP A 25 0.66 -11.33 7.62
C ASP A 25 1.74 -10.26 7.82
N GLU A 26 1.45 -9.25 8.63
CA GLU A 26 2.35 -8.11 8.86
C GLU A 26 3.73 -8.55 9.41
N GLN A 27 3.75 -9.53 10.30
CA GLN A 27 5.00 -10.05 10.86
C GLN A 27 5.84 -10.80 9.83
N GLU A 28 5.18 -11.51 8.92
CA GLU A 28 5.83 -12.22 7.82
C GLU A 28 6.38 -11.24 6.78
N VAL A 29 5.66 -10.15 6.49
CA VAL A 29 6.12 -9.06 5.62
C VAL A 29 7.37 -8.41 6.20
N GLU A 30 7.41 -8.11 7.49
CA GLU A 30 8.61 -7.58 8.14
C GLU A 30 9.82 -8.52 8.03
N LYS A 31 9.61 -9.83 8.23
CA LYS A 31 10.66 -10.83 8.09
C LYS A 31 11.19 -10.89 6.65
N LEU A 32 10.29 -10.82 5.67
CA LEU A 32 10.66 -10.76 4.26
C LEU A 32 11.49 -9.51 3.96
N PHE A 33 11.11 -8.34 4.45
CA PHE A 33 11.84 -7.10 4.23
C PHE A 33 13.24 -7.13 4.87
N LYS A 34 13.37 -7.65 6.08
CA LYS A 34 14.68 -7.85 6.73
C LYS A 34 15.58 -8.76 5.89
N LEU A 35 15.04 -9.84 5.33
CA LEU A 35 15.77 -10.73 4.44
C LEU A 35 16.18 -10.04 3.13
N MET A 36 15.29 -9.27 2.51
CA MET A 36 15.60 -8.51 1.30
C MET A 36 16.73 -7.52 1.54
N LEU A 37 16.71 -6.79 2.66
CA LEU A 37 17.78 -5.85 3.03
C LEU A 37 19.10 -6.55 3.32
N ASP A 38 19.11 -7.73 3.93
CA ASP A 38 20.31 -8.55 4.13
C ASP A 38 20.90 -9.02 2.78
N LEU A 39 20.06 -9.54 1.88
CA LEU A 39 20.50 -9.93 0.53
C LEU A 39 21.07 -8.75 -0.26
N LYS A 40 20.40 -7.60 -0.20
CA LYS A 40 20.88 -6.34 -0.79
C LYS A 40 22.26 -5.97 -0.25
N SER A 41 22.50 -6.08 1.06
CA SER A 41 23.79 -5.79 1.68
C SER A 41 24.92 -6.72 1.20
N ARG A 42 24.58 -7.93 0.77
CA ARG A 42 25.50 -8.92 0.16
C ARG A 42 25.69 -8.71 -1.35
N GLY A 43 25.09 -7.66 -1.94
CA GLY A 43 25.24 -7.32 -3.35
C GLY A 43 24.26 -8.02 -4.29
N VAL A 44 23.22 -8.66 -3.79
CA VAL A 44 22.15 -9.24 -4.62
C VAL A 44 21.25 -8.13 -5.15
N GLY A 45 21.04 -8.04 -6.47
CA GLY A 45 20.03 -7.19 -7.09
C GLY A 45 18.64 -7.79 -6.87
N ILE A 46 17.67 -6.98 -6.45
CA ILE A 46 16.31 -7.47 -6.18
C ILE A 46 15.33 -6.72 -7.07
N ILE A 47 14.50 -7.46 -7.82
CA ILE A 47 13.32 -6.95 -8.50
C ILE A 47 12.11 -7.34 -7.67
N PHE A 48 11.41 -6.32 -7.13
CA PHE A 48 10.25 -6.49 -6.28
C PHE A 48 9.02 -5.95 -7.00
N VAL A 49 8.12 -6.83 -7.42
CA VAL A 49 6.87 -6.48 -8.08
C VAL A 49 5.75 -6.51 -7.05
N THR A 50 5.06 -5.40 -6.89
CA THR A 50 3.93 -5.26 -5.95
C THR A 50 3.03 -4.10 -6.34
N HIS A 51 1.78 -4.16 -5.90
CA HIS A 51 0.84 -3.04 -5.98
C HIS A 51 0.71 -2.28 -4.64
N PHE A 52 1.38 -2.74 -3.58
CA PHE A 52 1.38 -2.09 -2.27
C PHE A 52 2.43 -0.98 -2.22
N LEU A 53 2.03 0.25 -2.46
CA LEU A 53 2.96 1.40 -2.52
C LEU A 53 3.75 1.60 -1.22
N GLU A 54 3.14 1.36 -0.05
CA GLU A 54 3.80 1.44 1.25
C GLU A 54 5.05 0.55 1.31
N GLN A 55 4.95 -0.65 0.76
CA GLN A 55 6.05 -1.61 0.72
C GLN A 55 7.18 -1.15 -0.20
N VAL A 56 6.83 -0.53 -1.34
CA VAL A 56 7.82 0.05 -2.26
C VAL A 56 8.64 1.13 -1.55
N TYR A 57 7.98 2.04 -0.84
CA TYR A 57 8.67 3.10 -0.09
C TYR A 57 9.48 2.58 1.10
N ALA A 58 9.12 1.42 1.66
CA ALA A 58 9.83 0.83 2.79
C ALA A 58 11.17 0.18 2.42
N VAL A 59 11.29 -0.45 1.22
CA VAL A 59 12.43 -1.32 0.92
C VAL A 59 13.14 -1.02 -0.40
N CYS A 60 12.52 -0.28 -1.34
CA CYS A 60 13.07 -0.04 -2.66
C CYS A 60 13.93 1.22 -2.71
N ASP A 61 14.98 1.21 -3.53
CA ASP A 61 15.78 2.40 -3.85
C ASP A 61 15.22 3.15 -5.06
N ARG A 62 14.68 2.38 -6.02
CA ARG A 62 14.15 2.88 -7.29
C ARG A 62 12.81 2.23 -7.58
N ILE A 63 11.99 2.91 -8.34
CA ILE A 63 10.75 2.39 -8.88
C ILE A 63 10.70 2.57 -10.39
N THR A 64 10.28 1.52 -11.09
CA THR A 64 9.90 1.55 -12.51
C THR A 64 8.39 1.48 -12.60
N VAL A 65 7.76 2.51 -13.14
CA VAL A 65 6.31 2.58 -13.28
C VAL A 65 5.92 2.08 -14.67
N LEU A 66 5.07 1.06 -14.68
CA LEU A 66 4.44 0.52 -15.90
C LEU A 66 2.94 0.82 -15.87
N ARG A 67 2.37 1.17 -17.01
CA ARG A 67 0.94 1.37 -17.21
C ARG A 67 0.54 0.83 -18.57
N ASP A 68 -0.48 -0.03 -18.61
CA ASP A 68 -0.98 -0.66 -19.86
C ASP A 68 0.13 -1.33 -20.68
N GLY A 69 1.08 -2.00 -20.00
CA GLY A 69 2.23 -2.66 -20.61
C GLY A 69 3.32 -1.72 -21.16
N LYS A 70 3.21 -0.40 -20.90
CA LYS A 70 4.19 0.60 -21.36
C LYS A 70 4.96 1.18 -20.19
N LEU A 71 6.24 1.49 -20.44
CA LEU A 71 7.07 2.21 -19.49
C LEU A 71 6.58 3.66 -19.37
N VAL A 72 6.22 4.06 -18.15
CA VAL A 72 5.91 5.47 -17.81
C VAL A 72 7.19 6.20 -17.39
N GLY A 73 8.04 5.54 -16.62
CA GLY A 73 9.34 6.10 -16.22
C GLY A 73 9.99 5.34 -15.07
N GLU A 74 11.24 5.72 -14.79
CA GLU A 74 12.04 5.24 -13.67
C GLU A 74 12.38 6.41 -12.75
N TYR A 75 12.29 6.18 -11.45
CA TYR A 75 12.48 7.22 -10.43
C TYR A 75 13.24 6.66 -9.23
N LYS A 76 14.03 7.51 -8.56
CA LYS A 76 14.52 7.20 -7.22
C LYS A 76 13.38 7.41 -6.24
N ILE A 77 13.21 6.50 -5.30
CA ILE A 77 12.15 6.58 -4.28
C ILE A 77 12.30 7.85 -3.44
N ALA A 78 13.53 8.23 -3.08
CA ALA A 78 13.81 9.43 -2.30
C ALA A 78 13.34 10.74 -2.97
N ASP A 79 13.28 10.76 -4.30
CA ASP A 79 12.95 11.95 -5.10
C ASP A 79 11.48 11.95 -5.59
N LEU A 80 10.70 10.89 -5.31
CA LEU A 80 9.35 10.73 -5.81
C LEU A 80 8.31 10.72 -4.67
N PRO A 81 7.62 11.83 -4.40
CA PRO A 81 6.51 11.86 -3.45
C PRO A 81 5.38 10.89 -3.86
N ARG A 82 4.72 10.26 -2.86
CA ARG A 82 3.65 9.27 -3.08
C ARG A 82 2.54 9.77 -3.99
N VAL A 83 2.11 11.02 -3.82
CA VAL A 83 1.05 11.64 -4.63
C VAL A 83 1.46 11.70 -6.11
N GLN A 84 2.72 12.03 -6.39
CA GLN A 84 3.25 12.03 -7.75
C GLN A 84 3.34 10.63 -8.35
N LEU A 85 3.69 9.61 -7.55
CA LEU A 85 3.70 8.23 -8.01
C LEU A 85 2.29 7.79 -8.42
N VAL A 86 1.28 8.06 -7.58
CA VAL A 86 -0.12 7.75 -7.88
C VAL A 86 -0.58 8.46 -9.15
N SER A 87 -0.27 9.76 -9.31
CA SER A 87 -0.56 10.52 -10.53
C SER A 87 0.02 9.85 -11.78
N LYS A 88 1.30 9.44 -11.73
CA LYS A 88 1.96 8.75 -12.84
C LYS A 88 1.34 7.38 -13.16
N MET A 89 0.93 6.64 -12.15
CA MET A 89 0.24 5.35 -12.32
C MET A 89 -1.14 5.52 -12.95
N LEU A 90 -1.89 6.53 -12.53
CA LEU A 90 -3.23 6.82 -13.05
C LEU A 90 -3.20 7.56 -14.40
N GLY A 91 -2.09 8.22 -14.73
CA GLY A 91 -1.97 9.03 -15.94
C GLY A 91 -2.76 10.34 -15.88
N LYS A 92 -3.07 10.80 -14.68
CA LYS A 92 -3.74 12.07 -14.42
C LYS A 92 -2.75 13.09 -13.87
N GLU A 93 -2.93 14.35 -14.19
CA GLU A 93 -2.15 15.43 -13.58
C GLU A 93 -2.55 15.62 -12.12
N LEU A 94 -1.68 16.24 -11.31
CA LEU A 94 -1.93 16.45 -9.87
C LEU A 94 -3.16 17.32 -9.61
N ASP A 95 -3.47 18.23 -10.53
CA ASP A 95 -4.63 19.11 -10.44
C ASP A 95 -5.96 18.34 -10.55
N ASP A 96 -6.01 17.30 -11.40
CA ASP A 96 -7.16 16.41 -11.51
C ASP A 96 -7.40 15.58 -10.23
N LEU A 97 -6.33 15.30 -9.45
CA LEU A 97 -6.43 14.55 -8.19
C LEU A 97 -6.93 15.43 -7.02
N SER A 98 -6.74 16.75 -7.11
CA SER A 98 -7.29 17.69 -6.12
C SER A 98 -8.81 17.81 -6.24
N GLU A 99 -9.36 17.71 -7.45
CA GLU A 99 -10.81 17.69 -7.68
C GLU A 99 -11.48 16.42 -7.12
N ILE A 100 -10.82 15.25 -7.21
CA ILE A 100 -11.34 14.01 -6.61
C ILE A 100 -11.46 14.09 -5.09
N LYS A 101 -10.63 14.91 -4.42
CA LYS A 101 -10.74 15.15 -2.98
C LYS A 101 -11.87 16.09 -2.59
N SER A 102 -12.31 16.97 -3.48
CA SER A 102 -13.34 17.97 -3.20
C SER A 102 -14.77 17.50 -3.54
N GLU A 103 -14.95 16.48 -4.34
CA GLU A 103 -16.27 15.85 -4.57
C GLU A 103 -16.64 14.81 -3.49
N GLY A 104 -15.86 14.73 -2.42
CA GLY A 104 -16.14 13.86 -1.27
C GLY A 104 -17.36 14.36 -0.51
N ALA A 105 -18.45 13.74 -0.73
CA ALA A 105 -19.66 13.42 0.04
C ALA A 105 -19.89 14.04 1.45
N ALA A 106 -19.02 14.88 1.98
CA ALA A 106 -19.21 15.50 3.29
C ALA A 106 -20.42 16.48 3.31
N ASP A 107 -20.58 17.26 2.24
CA ASP A 107 -21.70 18.22 2.14
C ASP A 107 -23.05 17.55 1.78
N ALA A 108 -23.01 16.37 1.14
CA ALA A 108 -24.23 15.64 0.76
C ALA A 108 -24.89 14.88 1.92
N LEU A 109 -24.16 14.70 3.03
CA LEU A 109 -24.65 13.97 4.21
C LEU A 109 -25.17 14.90 5.32
N ASP A 110 -24.99 16.22 5.16
CA ASP A 110 -25.52 17.19 6.12
C ASP A 110 -27.05 17.16 6.11
N GLY A 111 -27.66 16.71 7.23
CA GLY A 111 -29.10 16.47 7.34
C GLY A 111 -29.59 15.07 6.92
N ALA A 112 -28.72 14.17 6.45
CA ALA A 112 -29.11 12.81 6.15
C ALA A 112 -29.53 12.03 7.41
N GLN A 113 -30.59 11.23 7.28
CA GLN A 113 -31.13 10.42 8.37
C GLN A 113 -30.09 9.41 8.87
N VAL A 114 -29.87 9.37 10.18
CA VAL A 114 -29.11 8.29 10.83
C VAL A 114 -29.90 6.99 10.71
N VAL A 115 -29.29 5.97 10.12
CA VAL A 115 -29.92 4.64 9.92
C VAL A 115 -29.38 3.60 10.91
N TYR A 116 -28.22 3.88 11.51
CA TYR A 116 -27.65 3.04 12.55
C TYR A 116 -26.84 3.89 13.52
N GLU A 117 -26.98 3.58 14.81
CA GLU A 117 -26.20 4.23 15.88
C GLU A 117 -25.76 3.16 16.88
N ALA A 118 -24.51 3.22 17.30
CA ALA A 118 -23.95 2.37 18.33
C ALA A 118 -23.27 3.23 19.38
N ALA A 119 -23.59 2.99 20.65
CA ALA A 119 -22.96 3.64 21.79
C ALA A 119 -22.17 2.61 22.59
N GLY A 120 -20.91 2.93 22.90
CA GLY A 120 -20.05 2.08 23.70
C GLY A 120 -19.68 0.75 23.04
N LEU A 121 -19.65 0.68 21.71
CA LEU A 121 -19.29 -0.54 20.98
C LEU A 121 -17.88 -0.96 21.35
N SER A 122 -17.73 -2.18 21.86
CA SER A 122 -16.45 -2.70 22.31
C SER A 122 -16.35 -4.20 22.05
N SER A 123 -15.13 -4.74 22.12
CA SER A 123 -14.89 -6.18 22.01
C SER A 123 -13.97 -6.67 23.11
N ALA A 124 -14.24 -7.87 23.62
CA ALA A 124 -13.36 -8.57 24.54
C ALA A 124 -11.95 -8.83 23.98
N ALA A 125 -11.79 -8.74 22.65
CA ALA A 125 -10.52 -8.89 21.94
C ALA A 125 -9.64 -7.62 21.94
N GLY A 126 -10.02 -6.55 22.68
CA GLY A 126 -9.17 -5.38 22.90
C GLY A 126 -9.65 -4.09 22.25
N VAL A 127 -10.81 -4.08 21.60
CA VAL A 127 -11.39 -2.84 21.07
C VAL A 127 -11.96 -2.04 22.25
N ARG A 128 -11.43 -0.83 22.47
CA ARG A 128 -11.93 0.08 23.50
C ARG A 128 -13.33 0.59 23.12
N PRO A 129 -14.20 0.91 24.10
CA PRO A 129 -15.52 1.46 23.82
C PRO A 129 -15.44 2.72 22.97
N PHE A 130 -16.23 2.76 21.91
CA PHE A 130 -16.42 3.94 21.06
C PHE A 130 -17.86 4.03 20.56
N ASP A 131 -18.25 5.23 20.21
CA ASP A 131 -19.57 5.51 19.66
C ASP A 131 -19.42 5.77 18.17
N PHE A 132 -20.39 5.32 17.38
CA PHE A 132 -20.41 5.65 15.96
C PHE A 132 -21.85 5.62 15.40
N SER A 133 -22.06 6.35 14.32
CA SER A 133 -23.34 6.36 13.60
C SER A 133 -23.11 6.26 12.10
N ILE A 134 -24.09 5.67 11.40
CA ILE A 134 -24.12 5.61 9.93
C ILE A 134 -25.36 6.32 9.45
N ARG A 135 -25.20 7.17 8.45
CA ARG A 135 -26.29 7.90 7.80
C ARG A 135 -26.70 7.23 6.50
N LYS A 136 -27.91 7.50 6.05
CA LYS A 136 -28.43 6.98 4.78
C LYS A 136 -27.56 7.46 3.62
N GLY A 137 -27.02 6.52 2.83
CA GLY A 137 -26.12 6.81 1.71
C GLY A 137 -24.65 7.00 2.08
N GLU A 138 -24.29 6.82 3.36
CA GLU A 138 -22.92 6.90 3.85
C GLU A 138 -22.20 5.56 3.68
N VAL A 139 -20.90 5.62 3.34
CA VAL A 139 -19.97 4.50 3.40
C VAL A 139 -18.92 4.83 4.44
N ASN A 140 -18.81 4.03 5.49
CA ASN A 140 -17.86 4.23 6.57
C ASN A 140 -16.78 3.14 6.54
N GLY A 141 -15.51 3.51 6.61
CA GLY A 141 -14.37 2.62 6.63
C GLY A 141 -13.76 2.52 8.02
N PHE A 142 -13.44 1.31 8.46
CA PHE A 142 -12.68 1.03 9.68
C PHE A 142 -11.30 0.49 9.30
N THR A 143 -10.23 0.99 9.96
CA THR A 143 -8.84 0.55 9.75
C THR A 143 -8.20 0.21 11.10
#